data_a8995c9ec07b16519bc68e9190064e12
#
_entry.id   a8995c9ec07b16519bc68e9190064e12
#
_cell.length_a   1.000
_cell.length_b   1.000
_cell.length_c   1.000
_cell.angle_alpha   90.00
_cell.angle_beta   90.00
_cell.angle_gamma   90.00
#
_symmetry.space_group_name_H-M   'P 1'
#
loop_
_entity.id
_entity.type
_entity.pdbx_description
1 polymer ?
#
loop_
_entity_poly.entity_id
_entity_poly.type
_entity_poly.pdbx_seq_one_letter_code
_entity_poly.pdbx_strand_id
1 'polypeptide(L)'
;MNIAELPLLTVPLELKAHEMARQLAAVQSTVQKGKRVYLNALAVYAVHRYLKWLQIETDLEGSDSFNQVKTALANVADLVITGIGSLECRPVLPGETTILLPEEVIENRIGYVGVQFSDRLDSVQLLGFAPTLDSSNPPQQIAVAELMPIDTLIEQITRLEEALAFLETDDPVAVQVRSEIETQSRSNIVAQFERIYRTCEDYEWRYAGGEMLAGSTAGGEFTRESADSADTDLEDLAEALLEKLAGIWREAA
;
A
#
# COMPACT_ATOMS: atom_id res chain seq x y z
N MET A 1 12.50 -0.37 28.05
CA MET A 1 12.16 -1.71 27.55
C MET A 1 12.70 -1.76 26.14
N ASN A 2 13.82 -2.49 25.91
CA ASN A 2 14.40 -2.61 24.57
C ASN A 2 13.37 -3.30 23.71
N ILE A 3 12.92 -2.62 22.65
CA ILE A 3 12.20 -3.25 21.54
C ILE A 3 13.23 -4.21 20.94
N ALA A 4 13.07 -5.51 21.27
CA ALA A 4 13.86 -6.56 20.66
C ALA A 4 13.76 -6.38 19.16
N GLU A 5 14.88 -6.24 18.48
CA GLU A 5 14.97 -6.23 17.02
C GLU A 5 14.24 -7.48 16.52
N LEU A 6 13.03 -7.27 16.01
CA LEU A 6 12.35 -8.32 15.26
C LEU A 6 13.30 -8.71 14.14
N PRO A 7 13.57 -10.01 13.94
CA PRO A 7 14.50 -10.44 12.90
C PRO A 7 13.94 -9.96 11.55
N LEU A 8 14.66 -9.03 10.91
CA LEU A 8 14.31 -8.55 9.59
C LEU A 8 14.21 -9.74 8.62
N LEU A 9 13.10 -9.81 7.91
CA LEU A 9 12.86 -10.90 6.97
C LEU A 9 13.84 -10.81 5.79
N THR A 10 14.66 -11.83 5.63
CA THR A 10 15.63 -11.92 4.53
C THR A 10 15.07 -12.77 3.39
N VAL A 11 15.06 -12.19 2.19
CA VAL A 11 14.64 -12.86 0.95
C VAL A 11 15.85 -13.05 0.04
N PRO A 12 16.19 -14.30 -0.36
CA PRO A 12 17.28 -14.56 -1.28
C PRO A 12 16.90 -14.14 -2.70
N LEU A 13 17.88 -13.56 -3.42
CA LEU A 13 17.76 -13.21 -4.84
C LEU A 13 18.36 -14.31 -5.71
N GLU A 14 17.51 -14.96 -6.48
CA GLU A 14 17.92 -16.06 -7.36
C GLU A 14 18.54 -15.52 -8.67
N LEU A 15 19.29 -16.38 -9.35
CA LEU A 15 19.89 -16.06 -10.65
C LEU A 15 18.84 -15.57 -11.66
N LYS A 16 17.66 -16.17 -11.68
CA LYS A 16 16.54 -15.77 -12.54
C LYS A 16 16.12 -14.31 -12.33
N ALA A 17 16.06 -13.85 -11.08
CA ALA A 17 15.75 -12.45 -10.76
C ALA A 17 16.78 -11.50 -11.37
N HIS A 18 18.04 -11.84 -11.23
CA HIS A 18 19.16 -11.07 -11.82
C HIS A 18 19.13 -11.04 -13.34
N GLU A 19 18.78 -12.15 -13.98
CA GLU A 19 18.67 -12.24 -15.43
C GLU A 19 17.54 -11.34 -15.95
N MET A 20 16.36 -11.40 -15.34
CA MET A 20 15.21 -10.55 -15.68
C MET A 20 15.55 -9.05 -15.47
N ALA A 21 16.13 -8.71 -14.34
CA ALA A 21 16.52 -7.33 -14.03
C ALA A 21 17.58 -6.79 -15.00
N ARG A 22 18.56 -7.61 -15.42
CA ARG A 22 19.56 -7.23 -16.43
C ARG A 22 18.94 -6.99 -17.80
N GLN A 23 17.96 -7.79 -18.22
CA GLN A 23 17.26 -7.60 -19.50
C GLN A 23 16.55 -6.25 -19.53
N LEU A 24 15.85 -5.87 -18.45
CA LEU A 24 15.19 -4.56 -18.32
C LEU A 24 16.18 -3.40 -18.28
N ALA A 25 17.31 -3.58 -17.59
CA ALA A 25 18.36 -2.57 -17.49
C ALA A 25 19.09 -2.34 -18.80
N ALA A 26 19.30 -3.38 -19.59
CA ALA A 26 20.11 -3.33 -20.83
C ALA A 26 19.49 -2.44 -21.91
N VAL A 27 18.17 -2.24 -21.91
CA VAL A 27 17.46 -1.41 -22.89
C VAL A 27 17.37 0.07 -22.49
N GLN A 28 17.92 0.44 -21.32
CA GLN A 28 17.83 1.81 -20.82
C GLN A 28 18.84 2.75 -21.51
N SER A 29 18.45 4.01 -21.67
CA SER A 29 19.22 5.03 -22.41
C SER A 29 20.53 5.45 -21.74
N THR A 30 20.67 5.27 -20.41
CA THR A 30 21.86 5.62 -19.65
C THR A 30 22.21 4.55 -18.63
N VAL A 31 23.51 4.46 -18.25
CA VAL A 31 23.99 3.52 -17.24
C VAL A 31 23.31 3.75 -15.89
N GLN A 32 23.12 5.02 -15.50
CA GLN A 32 22.47 5.37 -14.24
C GLN A 32 21.01 4.89 -14.21
N LYS A 33 20.27 5.10 -15.30
CA LYS A 33 18.91 4.62 -15.44
C LYS A 33 18.84 3.10 -15.44
N GLY A 34 19.77 2.44 -16.16
CA GLY A 34 19.87 0.98 -16.14
C GLY A 34 20.10 0.44 -14.72
N LYS A 35 21.02 1.05 -13.95
CA LYS A 35 21.24 0.66 -12.54
C LYS A 35 19.98 0.80 -11.70
N ARG A 36 19.25 1.89 -11.84
CA ARG A 36 17.99 2.12 -11.12
C ARG A 36 16.94 1.08 -11.48
N VAL A 37 16.69 0.85 -12.77
CA VAL A 37 15.74 -0.15 -13.25
C VAL A 37 16.12 -1.55 -12.77
N TYR A 38 17.40 -1.88 -12.76
CA TYR A 38 17.90 -3.15 -12.24
C TYR A 38 17.55 -3.35 -10.77
N LEU A 39 17.82 -2.34 -9.92
CA LEU A 39 17.52 -2.43 -8.48
C LEU A 39 16.00 -2.44 -8.22
N ASN A 40 15.23 -1.63 -8.94
CA ASN A 40 13.77 -1.64 -8.85
C ASN A 40 13.20 -3.03 -9.18
N ALA A 41 13.62 -3.63 -10.29
CA ALA A 41 13.16 -4.96 -10.69
C ALA A 41 13.51 -6.05 -9.66
N LEU A 42 14.70 -5.97 -9.05
CA LEU A 42 15.10 -6.89 -7.98
C LEU A 42 14.26 -6.69 -6.70
N ALA A 43 13.95 -5.44 -6.34
CA ALA A 43 13.10 -5.13 -5.18
C ALA A 43 11.69 -5.70 -5.38
N VAL A 44 11.09 -5.46 -6.54
CA VAL A 44 9.77 -6.00 -6.90
C VAL A 44 9.77 -7.54 -6.88
N TYR A 45 10.79 -8.17 -7.47
CA TYR A 45 10.91 -9.62 -7.46
C TYR A 45 11.01 -10.20 -6.04
N ALA A 46 11.73 -9.53 -5.15
CA ALA A 46 11.87 -9.97 -3.76
C ALA A 46 10.54 -9.93 -3.01
N VAL A 47 9.77 -8.83 -3.17
CA VAL A 47 8.45 -8.71 -2.55
C VAL A 47 7.47 -9.72 -3.15
N HIS A 48 7.45 -9.90 -4.49
CA HIS A 48 6.70 -10.97 -5.15
C HIS A 48 6.98 -12.33 -4.53
N ARG A 49 8.28 -12.65 -4.33
CA ARG A 49 8.66 -13.93 -3.76
C ARG A 49 8.19 -14.09 -2.31
N TYR A 50 8.28 -13.05 -1.52
CA TYR A 50 7.77 -13.03 -0.15
C TYR A 50 6.26 -13.30 -0.12
N LEU A 51 5.49 -12.55 -0.90
CA LEU A 51 4.03 -12.72 -0.97
C LEU A 51 3.65 -14.11 -1.49
N LYS A 52 4.41 -14.65 -2.44
CA LYS A 52 4.22 -16.01 -2.93
C LYS A 52 4.45 -17.09 -1.85
N TRP A 53 5.39 -16.91 -0.93
CA TRP A 53 5.56 -17.83 0.21
C TRP A 53 4.33 -17.83 1.11
N LEU A 54 3.61 -16.71 1.18
CA LEU A 54 2.37 -16.55 1.93
C LEU A 54 1.12 -16.90 1.11
N GLN A 55 1.29 -17.43 -0.11
CA GLN A 55 0.23 -17.81 -1.04
C GLN A 55 -0.63 -16.63 -1.53
N ILE A 56 -0.12 -15.41 -1.47
CA ILE A 56 -0.76 -14.22 -2.02
C ILE A 56 -0.41 -14.12 -3.50
N GLU A 57 -1.44 -14.00 -4.35
CA GLU A 57 -1.27 -13.93 -5.79
C GLU A 57 -0.81 -12.54 -6.23
N THR A 58 0.24 -12.52 -7.06
CA THR A 58 0.79 -11.31 -7.64
C THR A 58 1.09 -11.50 -9.11
N ASP A 59 0.92 -10.44 -9.89
CA ASP A 59 1.16 -10.44 -11.33
C ASP A 59 2.42 -9.61 -11.68
N LEU A 60 3.55 -10.29 -11.83
CA LEU A 60 4.79 -9.67 -12.26
C LEU A 60 4.73 -9.15 -13.71
N GLU A 61 4.05 -9.88 -14.61
CA GLU A 61 3.98 -9.53 -16.03
C GLU A 61 3.06 -8.32 -16.26
N GLY A 62 1.99 -8.20 -15.46
CA GLY A 62 1.11 -7.04 -15.45
C GLY A 62 1.68 -5.83 -14.72
N SER A 63 2.75 -6.01 -13.94
CA SER A 63 3.41 -4.92 -13.22
C SER A 63 4.19 -3.99 -14.17
N ASP A 64 4.02 -2.68 -14.01
CA ASP A 64 4.69 -1.65 -14.83
C ASP A 64 6.22 -1.74 -14.75
N SER A 65 6.74 -2.24 -13.63
CA SER A 65 8.17 -2.49 -13.40
C SER A 65 8.80 -3.51 -14.35
N PHE A 66 7.98 -4.37 -14.97
CA PHE A 66 8.42 -5.34 -15.97
C PHE A 66 8.05 -4.94 -17.40
N ASN A 67 7.44 -3.75 -17.57
CA ASN A 67 7.15 -3.17 -18.87
C ASN A 67 8.32 -2.26 -19.33
N GLN A 68 8.96 -2.63 -20.43
CA GLN A 68 10.13 -1.90 -20.96
C GLN A 68 9.82 -0.44 -21.30
N VAL A 69 8.63 -0.14 -21.79
CA VAL A 69 8.22 1.23 -22.15
C VAL A 69 8.01 2.06 -20.89
N LYS A 70 7.30 1.50 -19.88
CA LYS A 70 7.04 2.18 -18.61
C LYS A 70 8.33 2.47 -17.85
N THR A 71 9.22 1.47 -17.71
CA THR A 71 10.54 1.64 -17.07
C THR A 71 11.45 2.60 -17.83
N ALA A 72 11.24 2.77 -19.16
CA ALA A 72 11.95 3.76 -19.96
C ALA A 72 11.44 5.19 -19.74
N LEU A 73 10.22 5.40 -19.33
CA LEU A 73 9.60 6.70 -19.13
C LEU A 73 9.61 7.16 -17.68
N ALA A 74 9.33 6.25 -16.75
CA ALA A 74 9.09 6.55 -15.34
C ALA A 74 10.02 5.77 -14.38
N ASN A 75 10.07 6.22 -13.12
CA ASN A 75 10.80 5.53 -12.06
C ASN A 75 9.87 4.59 -11.30
N VAL A 76 9.41 3.54 -11.97
CA VAL A 76 8.46 2.58 -11.42
C VAL A 76 9.15 1.42 -10.70
N ALA A 77 8.60 0.99 -9.59
CA ALA A 77 8.98 -0.20 -8.83
C ALA A 77 7.72 -0.88 -8.25
N ASP A 78 6.66 -0.94 -9.05
CA ASP A 78 5.37 -1.47 -8.67
C ASP A 78 5.28 -2.99 -8.80
N LEU A 79 4.50 -3.59 -7.95
CA LEU A 79 4.09 -4.99 -7.98
C LEU A 79 2.57 -5.05 -7.91
N VAL A 80 1.94 -5.62 -8.92
CA VAL A 80 0.49 -5.84 -8.92
C VAL A 80 0.13 -7.01 -8.01
N ILE A 81 -0.78 -6.78 -7.06
CA ILE A 81 -1.46 -7.81 -6.27
C ILE A 81 -2.79 -8.08 -6.96
N THR A 82 -3.00 -9.32 -7.40
CA THR A 82 -4.16 -9.70 -8.20
C THR A 82 -5.48 -9.37 -7.49
N GLY A 83 -6.32 -8.58 -8.15
CA GLY A 83 -7.64 -8.20 -7.64
C GLY A 83 -7.66 -7.12 -6.55
N ILE A 84 -6.49 -6.64 -6.06
CA ILE A 84 -6.43 -5.70 -4.95
C ILE A 84 -5.87 -4.34 -5.38
N GLY A 85 -4.69 -4.33 -6.01
CA GLY A 85 -4.02 -3.10 -6.39
C GLY A 85 -2.52 -3.30 -6.58
N SER A 86 -1.72 -2.24 -6.39
CA SER A 86 -0.28 -2.31 -6.58
C SER A 86 0.51 -1.82 -5.36
N LEU A 87 1.65 -2.47 -5.12
CA LEU A 87 2.65 -2.07 -4.13
C LEU A 87 3.81 -1.37 -4.83
N GLU A 88 4.31 -0.31 -4.26
CA GLU A 88 5.56 0.31 -4.68
C GLU A 88 6.73 -0.26 -3.85
N CYS A 89 7.62 -1.03 -4.49
CA CYS A 89 8.73 -1.74 -3.85
C CYS A 89 10.02 -0.95 -4.01
N ARG A 90 10.41 -0.14 -3.03
CA ARG A 90 11.51 0.81 -3.19
C ARG A 90 12.84 0.25 -2.68
N PRO A 91 13.87 0.23 -3.53
CA PRO A 91 15.22 -0.15 -3.12
C PRO A 91 15.79 0.85 -2.12
N VAL A 92 16.42 0.32 -1.08
CA VAL A 92 17.21 1.06 -0.07
C VAL A 92 18.62 0.49 -0.08
N LEU A 93 19.61 1.33 -0.31
CA LEU A 93 21.00 0.89 -0.29
C LEU A 93 21.57 0.89 1.14
N PRO A 94 22.63 0.12 1.42
CA PRO A 94 23.26 0.12 2.73
C PRO A 94 23.65 1.53 3.18
N GLY A 95 23.21 1.92 4.38
CA GLY A 95 23.44 3.26 4.94
C GLY A 95 22.41 4.33 4.56
N GLU A 96 21.49 4.05 3.66
CA GLU A 96 20.33 4.93 3.41
C GLU A 96 19.29 4.73 4.51
N THR A 97 18.69 5.83 4.95
CA THR A 97 17.68 5.86 6.03
C THR A 97 16.32 6.33 5.55
N THR A 98 16.17 6.56 4.26
CA THR A 98 14.93 7.03 3.63
C THR A 98 14.63 6.26 2.36
N ILE A 99 13.34 6.13 2.08
CA ILE A 99 12.80 5.62 0.83
C ILE A 99 12.43 6.82 -0.03
N LEU A 100 12.97 6.89 -1.24
CA LEU A 100 12.58 7.92 -2.22
C LEU A 100 11.32 7.48 -2.95
N LEU A 101 10.30 8.31 -2.92
CA LEU A 101 9.03 8.06 -3.60
C LEU A 101 9.07 8.59 -5.04
N PRO A 102 8.36 7.96 -5.98
CA PRO A 102 8.21 8.50 -7.32
C PRO A 102 7.35 9.77 -7.29
N GLU A 103 7.63 10.70 -8.19
CA GLU A 103 6.84 11.93 -8.36
C GLU A 103 5.44 11.64 -8.93
N GLU A 104 5.31 10.53 -9.66
CA GLU A 104 4.04 10.16 -10.26
C GLU A 104 3.11 9.50 -9.22
N VAL A 105 1.91 10.03 -9.10
CA VAL A 105 0.83 9.38 -8.35
C VAL A 105 0.26 8.26 -9.21
N ILE A 106 0.48 7.02 -8.81
CA ILE A 106 -0.12 5.86 -9.48
C ILE A 106 -1.43 5.54 -8.75
N GLU A 107 -2.53 5.56 -9.52
CA GLU A 107 -3.81 5.07 -9.04
C GLU A 107 -3.69 3.59 -8.63
N ASN A 108 -4.47 3.13 -7.68
CA ASN A 108 -4.47 1.75 -7.14
C ASN A 108 -3.26 1.37 -6.27
N ARG A 109 -2.47 2.32 -5.82
CA ARG A 109 -1.36 2.00 -4.93
C ARG A 109 -1.87 1.79 -3.50
N ILE A 110 -1.63 0.59 -2.95
CA ILE A 110 -2.01 0.25 -1.58
C ILE A 110 -0.93 0.63 -0.55
N GLY A 111 0.29 0.88 -0.99
CA GLY A 111 1.36 1.33 -0.11
C GLY A 111 2.76 1.11 -0.67
N TYR A 112 3.74 1.27 0.21
CA TYR A 112 5.17 1.26 -0.09
C TYR A 112 5.89 0.23 0.76
N VAL A 113 6.78 -0.55 0.14
CA VAL A 113 7.64 -1.51 0.83
C VAL A 113 9.10 -1.09 0.67
N GLY A 114 9.81 -0.93 1.79
CA GLY A 114 11.25 -0.70 1.81
C GLY A 114 12.03 -2.00 1.66
N VAL A 115 12.92 -2.07 0.67
CA VAL A 115 13.69 -3.27 0.32
C VAL A 115 15.19 -2.95 0.38
N GLN A 116 15.86 -3.38 1.44
CA GLN A 116 17.30 -3.13 1.63
C GLN A 116 18.14 -4.26 1.03
N PHE A 117 19.07 -3.89 0.19
CA PHE A 117 19.97 -4.84 -0.45
C PHE A 117 21.18 -5.17 0.43
N SER A 118 21.64 -6.44 0.39
CA SER A 118 22.97 -6.82 0.84
C SER A 118 24.05 -6.21 -0.07
N ASP A 119 25.26 -6.05 0.44
CA ASP A 119 26.40 -5.54 -0.35
C ASP A 119 26.66 -6.36 -1.63
N ARG A 120 26.35 -7.66 -1.59
CA ARG A 120 26.57 -8.59 -2.70
C ARG A 120 25.38 -8.69 -3.66
N LEU A 121 24.25 -8.08 -3.32
CA LEU A 121 22.97 -8.22 -4.04
C LEU A 121 22.51 -9.68 -4.16
N ASP A 122 22.87 -10.55 -3.25
CA ASP A 122 22.45 -11.96 -3.20
C ASP A 122 21.19 -12.17 -2.36
N SER A 123 20.83 -11.18 -1.57
CA SER A 123 19.67 -11.16 -0.71
C SER A 123 19.20 -9.74 -0.42
N VAL A 124 17.97 -9.63 0.05
CA VAL A 124 17.40 -8.38 0.56
C VAL A 124 16.76 -8.59 1.92
N GLN A 125 16.65 -7.50 2.67
CA GLN A 125 15.84 -7.41 3.88
C GLN A 125 14.60 -6.57 3.58
N LEU A 126 13.42 -7.05 3.93
CA LEU A 126 12.18 -6.27 3.91
C LEU A 126 12.15 -5.41 5.18
N LEU A 127 12.33 -4.11 5.01
CA LEU A 127 12.45 -3.17 6.12
C LEU A 127 11.12 -2.90 6.80
N GLY A 128 10.04 -2.94 6.03
CA GLY A 128 8.69 -2.66 6.51
C GLY A 128 7.80 -2.12 5.40
N PHE A 129 6.63 -1.71 5.82
CA PHE A 129 5.53 -1.25 4.97
C PHE A 129 5.05 0.13 5.43
N ALA A 130 4.65 0.96 4.49
CA ALA A 130 3.86 2.17 4.75
C ALA A 130 2.62 2.15 3.85
N PRO A 131 1.41 2.39 4.39
CA PRO A 131 0.20 2.48 3.58
C PRO A 131 0.27 3.67 2.65
N THR A 132 -0.64 3.72 1.67
CA THR A 132 -0.76 4.84 0.74
C THR A 132 -0.91 6.16 1.49
N LEU A 133 -0.17 7.16 1.05
CA LEU A 133 -0.14 8.49 1.64
C LEU A 133 -1.23 9.35 1.01
N ASP A 134 -1.65 10.37 1.75
CA ASP A 134 -2.62 11.35 1.23
C ASP A 134 -2.14 11.95 -0.10
N SER A 135 -2.96 11.83 -1.13
CA SER A 135 -2.64 12.29 -2.49
C SER A 135 -2.59 13.81 -2.63
N SER A 136 -3.15 14.56 -1.68
CA SER A 136 -3.18 16.02 -1.73
C SER A 136 -1.80 16.67 -1.54
N ASN A 137 -0.89 16.01 -0.82
CA ASN A 137 0.48 16.45 -0.62
C ASN A 137 1.41 15.27 -0.31
N PRO A 138 1.68 14.37 -1.28
CA PRO A 138 2.49 13.21 -1.03
C PRO A 138 3.92 13.63 -0.67
N PRO A 139 4.50 13.10 0.41
CA PRO A 139 5.90 13.35 0.72
C PRO A 139 6.79 12.76 -0.39
N GLN A 140 7.92 13.40 -0.65
CA GLN A 140 8.89 12.89 -1.62
C GLN A 140 9.72 11.70 -1.09
N GLN A 141 9.67 11.47 0.22
CA GLN A 141 10.41 10.40 0.89
C GLN A 141 9.72 9.98 2.19
N ILE A 142 9.95 8.75 2.59
CA ILE A 142 9.53 8.17 3.88
C ILE A 142 10.80 7.75 4.63
N ALA A 143 10.90 8.07 5.93
CA ALA A 143 12.00 7.57 6.74
C ALA A 143 11.83 6.06 7.00
N VAL A 144 12.90 5.29 6.93
CA VAL A 144 12.86 3.84 7.22
C VAL A 144 12.33 3.58 8.63
N ALA A 145 12.61 4.48 9.58
CA ALA A 145 12.14 4.39 10.95
C ALA A 145 10.62 4.60 11.11
N GLU A 146 9.95 5.13 10.09
CA GLU A 146 8.50 5.34 10.06
C GLU A 146 7.74 4.17 9.41
N LEU A 147 8.47 3.20 8.86
CA LEU A 147 7.85 2.00 8.32
C LEU A 147 7.28 1.14 9.43
N MET A 148 6.06 0.67 9.23
CA MET A 148 5.46 -0.36 10.06
C MET A 148 6.10 -1.72 9.78
N PRO A 149 6.02 -2.68 10.72
CA PRO A 149 6.46 -4.05 10.47
C PRO A 149 5.86 -4.61 9.18
N ILE A 150 6.61 -5.46 8.48
CA ILE A 150 6.17 -6.01 7.18
C ILE A 150 4.88 -6.86 7.30
N ASP A 151 4.62 -7.41 8.47
CA ASP A 151 3.41 -8.20 8.74
C ASP A 151 2.13 -7.36 8.62
N THR A 152 2.21 -6.05 8.90
CA THR A 152 1.10 -5.11 8.72
C THR A 152 0.62 -5.04 7.26
N LEU A 153 1.52 -5.26 6.29
CA LEU A 153 1.14 -5.39 4.88
C LEU A 153 0.17 -6.56 4.66
N ILE A 154 0.42 -7.69 5.32
CA ILE A 154 -0.41 -8.89 5.17
C ILE A 154 -1.79 -8.66 5.77
N GLU A 155 -1.84 -8.06 6.94
CA GLU A 155 -3.10 -7.67 7.58
C GLU A 155 -3.92 -6.74 6.66
N GLN A 156 -3.27 -5.75 6.06
CA GLN A 156 -3.94 -4.82 5.15
C GLN A 156 -4.45 -5.52 3.87
N ILE A 157 -3.66 -6.40 3.27
CA ILE A 157 -4.08 -7.19 2.11
C ILE A 157 -5.33 -8.02 2.46
N THR A 158 -5.29 -8.75 3.58
CA THR A 158 -6.42 -9.57 4.03
C THR A 158 -7.68 -8.74 4.24
N ARG A 159 -7.57 -7.59 4.90
CA ARG A 159 -8.72 -6.70 5.12
C ARG A 159 -9.28 -6.13 3.81
N LEU A 160 -8.42 -5.82 2.84
CA LEU A 160 -8.86 -5.38 1.51
C LEU A 160 -9.57 -6.51 0.74
N GLU A 161 -9.07 -7.74 0.82
CA GLU A 161 -9.73 -8.91 0.23
C GLU A 161 -11.13 -9.13 0.82
N GLU A 162 -11.25 -9.08 2.14
CA GLU A 162 -12.53 -9.21 2.84
C GLU A 162 -13.50 -8.08 2.49
N ALA A 163 -13.02 -6.84 2.41
CA ALA A 163 -13.82 -5.70 2.01
C ALA A 163 -14.31 -5.83 0.56
N LEU A 164 -13.46 -6.26 -0.36
CA LEU A 164 -13.83 -6.51 -1.75
C LEU A 164 -14.85 -7.66 -1.85
N ALA A 165 -14.64 -8.73 -1.09
CA ALA A 165 -15.58 -9.86 -1.03
C ALA A 165 -16.95 -9.43 -0.48
N PHE A 166 -16.99 -8.57 0.54
CA PHE A 166 -18.22 -8.00 1.06
C PHE A 166 -18.96 -7.18 0.00
N LEU A 167 -18.24 -6.37 -0.78
CA LEU A 167 -18.86 -5.57 -1.84
C LEU A 167 -19.48 -6.40 -2.97
N GLU A 168 -19.07 -7.63 -3.17
CA GLU A 168 -19.68 -8.53 -4.15
C GLU A 168 -21.02 -9.12 -3.65
N THR A 169 -21.38 -8.91 -2.39
CA THR A 169 -22.64 -9.43 -1.82
C THR A 169 -23.85 -8.59 -2.20
N ASP A 170 -25.05 -9.15 -1.97
CA ASP A 170 -26.32 -8.45 -2.13
C ASP A 170 -26.74 -7.66 -0.87
N ASP A 171 -25.83 -7.44 0.08
CA ASP A 171 -26.12 -6.57 1.22
C ASP A 171 -26.47 -5.16 0.75
N PRO A 172 -27.55 -4.53 1.27
CA PRO A 172 -27.97 -3.20 0.83
C PRO A 172 -26.87 -2.14 0.88
N VAL A 173 -25.98 -2.20 1.89
CA VAL A 173 -24.85 -1.28 2.03
C VAL A 173 -23.84 -1.53 0.90
N ALA A 174 -23.51 -2.79 0.60
CA ALA A 174 -22.60 -3.15 -0.48
C ALA A 174 -23.12 -2.69 -1.84
N VAL A 175 -24.43 -2.89 -2.09
CA VAL A 175 -25.10 -2.43 -3.33
C VAL A 175 -25.04 -0.92 -3.48
N GLN A 176 -25.31 -0.18 -2.41
CA GLN A 176 -25.29 1.27 -2.44
C GLN A 176 -23.85 1.80 -2.65
N VAL A 177 -22.85 1.25 -1.96
CA VAL A 177 -21.44 1.63 -2.14
C VAL A 177 -20.99 1.38 -3.57
N ARG A 178 -21.32 0.22 -4.17
CA ARG A 178 -21.00 -0.04 -5.58
C ARG A 178 -21.63 0.99 -6.51
N SER A 179 -22.90 1.35 -6.29
CA SER A 179 -23.60 2.37 -7.09
C SER A 179 -22.92 3.74 -7.00
N GLU A 180 -22.48 4.15 -5.82
CA GLU A 180 -21.74 5.41 -5.65
C GLU A 180 -20.39 5.38 -6.34
N ILE A 181 -19.65 4.28 -6.25
CA ILE A 181 -18.37 4.09 -6.94
C ILE A 181 -18.56 4.19 -8.47
N GLU A 182 -19.59 3.56 -9.03
CA GLU A 182 -19.91 3.60 -10.46
C GLU A 182 -20.33 4.99 -10.94
N THR A 183 -21.07 5.73 -10.13
CA THR A 183 -21.56 7.08 -10.47
C THR A 183 -20.45 8.12 -10.48
N GLN A 184 -19.47 8.00 -9.62
CA GLN A 184 -18.36 8.94 -9.53
C GLN A 184 -17.33 8.78 -10.65
N SER A 185 -17.49 7.86 -11.57
CA SER A 185 -16.77 7.61 -12.85
C SER A 185 -15.23 7.85 -12.85
N ARG A 186 -14.59 7.89 -11.70
CA ARG A 186 -13.14 8.19 -11.54
C ARG A 186 -12.45 7.27 -10.57
N SER A 187 -13.05 6.19 -10.22
CA SER A 187 -12.48 5.68 -9.05
C SER A 187 -12.01 4.32 -9.11
N ASN A 188 -10.93 4.31 -8.88
CA ASN A 188 -10.17 3.31 -8.25
C ASN A 188 -10.87 2.82 -6.96
N ILE A 189 -11.49 1.67 -7.05
CA ILE A 189 -12.15 1.00 -5.92
C ILE A 189 -11.19 0.94 -4.72
N VAL A 190 -9.91 0.65 -4.94
CA VAL A 190 -8.88 0.55 -3.90
C VAL A 190 -8.65 1.89 -3.21
N ALA A 191 -8.58 3.01 -3.92
CA ALA A 191 -8.39 4.33 -3.31
C ALA A 191 -9.61 4.77 -2.48
N GLN A 192 -10.82 4.43 -2.92
CA GLN A 192 -12.05 4.65 -2.13
C GLN A 192 -12.06 3.76 -0.88
N PHE A 193 -11.66 2.49 -1.01
CA PHE A 193 -11.51 1.59 0.14
C PHE A 193 -10.46 2.07 1.12
N GLU A 194 -9.31 2.53 0.66
CA GLU A 194 -8.30 3.07 1.55
C GLU A 194 -8.77 4.33 2.29
N ARG A 195 -9.52 5.19 1.61
CA ARG A 195 -10.12 6.35 2.25
C ARG A 195 -11.12 5.94 3.32
N ILE A 196 -12.01 5.01 3.00
CA ILE A 196 -12.98 4.44 3.92
C ILE A 196 -12.23 3.72 5.06
N TYR A 197 -11.25 2.89 4.76
CA TYR A 197 -10.45 2.14 5.73
C TYR A 197 -9.73 3.07 6.72
N ARG A 198 -9.11 4.16 6.28
CA ARG A 198 -8.48 5.14 7.19
C ARG A 198 -9.49 5.83 8.09
N THR A 199 -10.66 6.12 7.58
CA THR A 199 -11.77 6.61 8.39
C THR A 199 -12.18 5.56 9.42
N CYS A 200 -12.08 4.24 9.08
CA CYS A 200 -12.31 3.12 10.00
C CYS A 200 -11.30 3.03 11.11
N GLU A 201 -10.01 3.04 10.78
CA GLU A 201 -8.96 2.96 11.81
C GLU A 201 -9.09 4.11 12.81
N ASP A 202 -9.39 5.31 12.33
CA ASP A 202 -9.68 6.45 13.19
C ASP A 202 -10.94 6.22 14.05
N TYR A 203 -11.94 5.54 13.51
CA TYR A 203 -13.18 5.21 14.22
C TYR A 203 -12.96 4.08 15.25
N GLU A 204 -12.33 2.97 14.88
CA GLU A 204 -11.98 1.89 15.82
C GLU A 204 -11.08 2.38 16.96
N TRP A 205 -10.11 3.24 16.68
CA TRP A 205 -9.26 3.85 17.70
C TRP A 205 -10.06 4.72 18.66
N ARG A 206 -11.09 5.41 18.20
CA ARG A 206 -11.95 6.27 19.04
C ARG A 206 -12.96 5.49 19.88
N TYR A 207 -13.42 4.34 19.40
CA TYR A 207 -14.51 3.59 20.04
C TYR A 207 -14.11 2.28 20.71
N ALA A 208 -13.03 1.62 20.30
CA ALA A 208 -12.55 0.39 20.94
C ALA A 208 -11.77 0.63 22.24
N GLY A 209 -11.21 1.81 22.42
CA GLY A 209 -10.59 2.24 23.68
C GLY A 209 -11.56 3.03 24.53
N GLY A 210 -12.42 2.39 25.29
CA GLY A 210 -13.36 3.03 26.23
C GLY A 210 -12.72 3.90 27.34
N GLU A 211 -11.53 4.42 27.12
CA GLU A 211 -10.88 5.47 27.90
C GLU A 211 -10.36 6.56 26.94
N MET A 212 -11.12 7.64 26.85
CA MET A 212 -10.64 8.90 26.32
C MET A 212 -9.38 9.30 27.10
N LEU A 213 -8.21 9.16 26.48
CA LEU A 213 -7.05 9.95 26.88
C LEU A 213 -7.38 11.41 26.59
N ALA A 214 -7.95 12.08 27.57
CA ALA A 214 -8.07 13.53 27.62
C ALA A 214 -6.66 14.12 27.62
N GLY A 215 -6.22 14.64 26.48
CA GLY A 215 -4.93 15.30 26.40
C GLY A 215 -4.51 15.68 25.01
N SER A 216 -5.28 16.51 24.31
CA SER A 216 -4.76 17.61 23.53
C SER A 216 -5.90 18.52 23.10
N THR A 217 -6.09 19.57 23.84
CA THR A 217 -6.86 20.74 23.45
C THR A 217 -6.14 21.47 22.32
N ALA A 218 -6.64 21.32 21.11
CA ALA A 218 -6.58 22.38 20.13
C ALA A 218 -8.02 22.69 19.76
N GLY A 219 -8.54 23.76 20.37
CA GLY A 219 -9.87 24.28 20.09
C GLY A 219 -9.97 24.73 18.65
N GLY A 220 -10.79 24.05 17.90
CA GLY A 220 -11.42 24.51 16.70
C GLY A 220 -12.91 24.25 16.90
N GLU A 221 -13.67 25.31 17.24
CA GLU A 221 -15.10 25.34 17.07
C GLU A 221 -15.40 25.05 15.60
N PHE A 222 -15.80 23.82 15.30
CA PHE A 222 -16.46 23.53 14.04
C PHE A 222 -17.84 24.16 14.09
N THR A 223 -17.94 25.38 13.58
CA THR A 223 -19.20 25.97 13.17
C THR A 223 -19.75 25.11 12.04
N ARG A 224 -20.82 24.44 12.35
CA ARG A 224 -21.65 23.67 11.42
C ARG A 224 -22.35 24.67 10.49
N GLU A 225 -21.66 25.17 9.48
CA GLU A 225 -22.26 25.88 8.35
C GLU A 225 -22.45 24.88 7.21
N SER A 226 -23.72 24.59 6.94
CA SER A 226 -24.30 24.00 5.72
C SER A 226 -23.34 23.18 4.85
N ALA A 227 -22.98 21.98 5.29
CA ALA A 227 -22.53 20.94 4.39
C ALA A 227 -23.69 20.55 3.45
N ASP A 228 -23.41 20.49 2.17
CA ASP A 228 -24.34 20.04 1.14
C ASP A 228 -24.91 18.67 1.53
N SER A 229 -26.21 18.43 1.33
CA SER A 229 -26.87 17.18 1.74
C SER A 229 -26.22 15.92 1.16
N ALA A 230 -25.49 16.05 0.05
CA ALA A 230 -24.76 14.96 -0.58
C ALA A 230 -23.53 14.48 0.21
N ASP A 231 -22.84 15.36 0.96
CA ASP A 231 -21.70 14.98 1.79
C ASP A 231 -22.16 14.19 3.04
N THR A 232 -23.31 14.55 3.60
CA THR A 232 -23.89 13.84 4.77
C THR A 232 -24.30 12.41 4.39
N ASP A 233 -24.89 12.21 3.23
CA ASP A 233 -25.30 10.89 2.74
C ASP A 233 -24.08 9.96 2.50
N LEU A 234 -22.94 10.51 2.09
CA LEU A 234 -21.69 9.75 1.89
C LEU A 234 -21.02 9.40 3.22
N GLU A 235 -21.05 10.27 4.22
CA GLU A 235 -20.56 9.99 5.56
C GLU A 235 -21.37 8.89 6.23
N ASP A 236 -22.70 8.95 6.17
CA ASP A 236 -23.61 7.93 6.71
C ASP A 236 -23.40 6.57 6.02
N LEU A 237 -23.16 6.58 4.69
CA LEU A 237 -22.87 5.37 3.94
C LEU A 237 -21.50 4.77 4.30
N ALA A 238 -20.49 5.61 4.48
CA ALA A 238 -19.17 5.18 4.94
C ALA A 238 -19.27 4.55 6.33
N GLU A 239 -19.98 5.16 7.27
CA GLU A 239 -20.16 4.64 8.62
C GLU A 239 -20.89 3.28 8.61
N ALA A 240 -21.94 3.13 7.80
CA ALA A 240 -22.65 1.86 7.63
C ALA A 240 -21.76 0.75 7.05
N LEU A 241 -20.92 1.08 6.07
CA LEU A 241 -19.95 0.13 5.53
C LEU A 241 -18.94 -0.31 6.59
N LEU A 242 -18.47 0.63 7.42
CA LEU A 242 -17.55 0.38 8.51
C LEU A 242 -18.10 -0.60 9.54
N GLU A 243 -19.34 -0.41 9.95
CA GLU A 243 -19.98 -1.33 10.91
C GLU A 243 -20.03 -2.75 10.36
N LYS A 244 -20.32 -2.90 9.06
CA LYS A 244 -20.36 -4.21 8.40
C LYS A 244 -18.96 -4.86 8.36
N LEU A 245 -17.95 -4.13 7.93
CA LEU A 245 -16.57 -4.63 7.83
C LEU A 245 -15.99 -4.94 9.22
N ALA A 246 -16.22 -4.11 10.23
CA ALA A 246 -15.81 -4.37 11.60
C ALA A 246 -16.46 -5.63 12.18
N GLY A 247 -17.69 -5.97 11.75
CA GLY A 247 -18.33 -7.24 12.05
C GLY A 247 -17.54 -8.43 11.48
N ILE A 248 -17.22 -8.37 10.19
CA ILE A 248 -16.46 -9.41 9.47
C ILE A 248 -15.09 -9.63 10.10
N TRP A 249 -14.35 -8.55 10.35
CA TRP A 249 -12.99 -8.61 10.91
C TRP A 249 -12.94 -9.16 12.35
N ARG A 250 -14.00 -8.95 13.15
CA ARG A 250 -14.10 -9.52 14.50
C ARG A 250 -14.41 -11.01 14.49
N GLU A 251 -15.12 -11.51 13.47
CA GLU A 251 -15.42 -12.94 13.34
C GLU A 251 -14.23 -13.73 12.77
N ALA A 252 -13.31 -13.07 12.06
CA ALA A 252 -12.12 -13.68 11.47
C ALA A 252 -10.91 -13.74 12.43
N ALA A 253 -10.92 -13.01 13.55
CA ALA A 253 -9.85 -12.94 14.54
C ALA A 253 -10.04 -14.01 15.66
#